data_9f1041327c39308204e9d975d3b77cb4
#
_entry.id   9f1041327c39308204e9d975d3b77cb4
#
_cell.length_a   1.000
_cell.length_b   1.000
_cell.length_c   1.000
_cell.angle_alpha   90.00
_cell.angle_beta   90.00
_cell.angle_gamma   90.00
#
_symmetry.space_group_name_H-M   'P 1'
#
loop_
_entity.id
_entity.type
_entity.pdbx_description
1 polymer ?
#
loop_
_entity_poly.entity_id
_entity_poly.type
_entity_poly.pdbx_seq_one_letter_code
_entity_poly.pdbx_strand_id
1 'polypeptide(L)'
;MSQYNVAIVGATGLVGETLISLLEDRDFPVSSLMPLASERSKNRQVRFKDENIGIQVLNDFNFTGVDFAFFSAGASVSEQFAPIAAKAGAIVIDNTSQFR
;
A
#
# COMPACT_ATOMS: atom_id res chain seq x y z
N MET A 1 -4.91 -20.96 7.95
CA MET A 1 -3.81 -20.01 7.82
C MET A 1 -4.32 -18.59 7.71
N SER A 2 -3.66 -17.71 8.42
CA SER A 2 -4.08 -16.30 8.40
C SER A 2 -3.62 -15.61 7.13
N GLN A 3 -4.50 -14.79 6.57
CA GLN A 3 -4.15 -13.92 5.46
C GLN A 3 -4.50 -12.49 5.85
N TYR A 4 -3.84 -11.54 5.22
CA TYR A 4 -3.91 -10.15 5.63
C TYR A 4 -4.33 -9.25 4.49
N ASN A 5 -5.06 -8.20 4.83
CA ASN A 5 -5.37 -7.12 3.90
C ASN A 5 -4.24 -6.11 3.95
N VAL A 6 -3.60 -5.88 2.82
CA VAL A 6 -2.38 -5.08 2.74
C VAL A 6 -2.60 -3.88 1.83
N ALA A 7 -2.33 -2.69 2.35
CA ALA A 7 -2.37 -1.46 1.57
C ALA A 7 -0.95 -1.00 1.24
N ILE A 8 -0.73 -0.61 0.00
CA ILE A 8 0.54 -0.05 -0.45
C ILE A 8 0.31 1.39 -0.86
N VAL A 9 0.73 2.33 -0.03
CA VAL A 9 0.57 3.76 -0.31
C VAL A 9 1.77 4.23 -1.13
N GLY A 10 1.50 4.72 -2.33
CA GLY A 10 2.54 5.06 -3.30
C GLY A 10 2.85 3.89 -4.22
N ALA A 11 1.84 3.10 -4.54
CA ALA A 11 2.02 1.84 -5.27
C ALA A 11 2.58 2.02 -6.68
N THR A 12 2.41 3.18 -7.28
CA THR A 12 2.91 3.43 -8.63
C THR A 12 4.35 3.94 -8.66
N GLY A 13 4.94 4.22 -7.49
CA GLY A 13 6.32 4.64 -7.42
C GLY A 13 7.26 3.45 -7.42
N LEU A 14 8.55 3.72 -7.58
CA LEU A 14 9.57 2.68 -7.64
C LEU A 14 9.62 1.84 -6.36
N VAL A 15 9.58 2.48 -5.21
CA VAL A 15 9.60 1.78 -3.93
C VAL A 15 8.34 0.93 -3.75
N GLY A 16 7.18 1.49 -4.13
CA GLY A 16 5.93 0.75 -4.04
C GLY A 16 5.93 -0.49 -4.91
N GLU A 17 6.44 -0.37 -6.13
CA GLU A 17 6.56 -1.52 -7.04
C GLU A 17 7.48 -2.59 -6.46
N THR A 18 8.59 -2.16 -5.85
CA THR A 18 9.53 -3.07 -5.23
C THR A 18 8.88 -3.80 -4.06
N LEU A 19 8.11 -3.09 -3.24
CA LEU A 19 7.39 -3.72 -2.13
C LEU A 19 6.41 -4.78 -2.61
N ILE A 20 5.67 -4.47 -3.66
CA ILE A 20 4.72 -5.43 -4.23
C ILE A 20 5.44 -6.68 -4.72
N SER A 21 6.57 -6.50 -5.41
CA SER A 21 7.38 -7.62 -5.87
C SER A 21 7.90 -8.46 -4.71
N LEU A 22 8.33 -7.82 -3.63
CA LEU A 22 8.83 -8.54 -2.45
C LEU A 22 7.73 -9.36 -1.78
N LEU A 23 6.53 -8.82 -1.69
CA LEU A 23 5.41 -9.56 -1.13
C LEU A 23 5.12 -10.83 -1.94
N GLU A 24 5.24 -10.69 -3.24
CA GLU A 24 5.03 -11.81 -4.16
C GLU A 24 6.14 -12.84 -4.04
N ASP A 25 7.39 -12.39 -4.05
CA ASP A 25 8.57 -13.26 -4.01
C ASP A 25 8.68 -13.99 -2.68
N ARG A 26 8.31 -13.35 -1.59
CA ARG A 26 8.37 -13.94 -0.25
C ARG A 26 7.12 -14.70 0.10
N ASP A 27 6.18 -14.77 -0.81
CA ASP A 27 4.93 -15.49 -0.61
C ASP A 27 4.21 -15.02 0.68
N PHE A 28 4.22 -13.73 0.91
CA PHE A 28 3.54 -13.14 2.05
C PHE A 28 2.04 -13.43 1.96
N PRO A 29 1.37 -13.81 3.05
CA PRO A 29 -0.03 -14.21 3.01
C PRO A 29 -0.98 -13.02 2.85
N VAL A 30 -1.19 -12.61 1.61
CA VAL A 30 -2.06 -11.46 1.29
C VAL A 30 -3.44 -11.96 0.90
N SER A 31 -4.46 -11.51 1.62
CA SER A 31 -5.85 -11.77 1.27
C SER A 31 -6.31 -10.80 0.19
N SER A 32 -6.03 -9.52 0.40
CA SER A 32 -6.35 -8.46 -0.56
C SER A 32 -5.21 -7.48 -0.60
N LEU A 33 -4.79 -7.10 -1.80
CA LEU A 33 -3.81 -6.04 -1.99
C LEU A 33 -4.55 -4.80 -2.43
N MET A 34 -4.33 -3.69 -1.73
CA MET A 34 -4.96 -2.41 -2.03
C MET A 34 -3.89 -1.42 -2.43
N PRO A 35 -3.62 -1.26 -3.74
CA PRO A 35 -2.62 -0.31 -4.20
C PRO A 35 -3.23 1.09 -4.21
N LEU A 36 -2.62 2.01 -3.48
CA LEU A 36 -3.11 3.36 -3.30
C LEU A 36 -2.14 4.37 -3.87
N ALA A 37 -2.68 5.37 -4.53
CA ALA A 37 -1.87 6.45 -5.10
C ALA A 37 -2.71 7.71 -5.25
N SER A 38 -2.11 8.77 -5.81
CA SER A 38 -2.82 10.01 -6.03
C SER A 38 -3.83 9.85 -7.16
N GLU A 39 -4.73 10.83 -7.27
CA GLU A 39 -5.74 10.85 -8.30
C GLU A 39 -5.16 10.77 -9.71
N ARG A 40 -3.96 11.28 -9.90
CA ARG A 40 -3.27 11.19 -11.18
C ARG A 40 -3.12 9.76 -11.69
N SER A 41 -3.03 8.80 -10.77
CA SER A 41 -2.76 7.40 -11.10
C SER A 41 -4.01 6.54 -11.07
N LYS A 42 -5.18 7.13 -10.91
CA LYS A 42 -6.40 6.37 -10.65
C LYS A 42 -6.79 5.37 -11.74
N ASN A 43 -6.31 5.58 -12.96
CA ASN A 43 -6.63 4.67 -14.07
C ASN A 43 -5.53 3.64 -14.31
N ARG A 44 -4.53 3.58 -13.44
CA ARG A 44 -3.43 2.64 -13.57
C ARG A 44 -3.73 1.37 -12.78
N GLN A 45 -2.93 0.35 -13.05
CA GLN A 45 -3.05 -0.93 -12.36
C GLN A 45 -1.67 -1.41 -11.95
N VAL A 46 -1.64 -2.25 -10.93
CA VAL A 46 -0.43 -2.97 -10.56
C VAL A 46 -0.68 -4.45 -10.76
N ARG A 47 0.38 -5.19 -11.00
CA ARG A 47 0.27 -6.63 -11.18
C ARG A 47 0.75 -7.33 -9.91
N PHE A 48 -0.07 -8.24 -9.40
CA PHE A 48 0.26 -9.03 -8.22
C PHE A 48 -0.28 -10.44 -8.38
N LYS A 49 0.60 -11.42 -8.32
CA LYS A 49 0.24 -12.84 -8.44
C LYS A 49 -0.65 -13.11 -9.66
N ASP A 50 -0.22 -12.59 -10.78
CA ASP A 50 -0.88 -12.76 -12.08
C ASP A 50 -2.25 -12.07 -12.20
N GLU A 51 -2.57 -11.19 -11.26
CA GLU A 51 -3.79 -10.39 -11.34
C GLU A 51 -3.44 -8.92 -11.53
N ASN A 52 -4.26 -8.24 -12.31
CA ASN A 52 -4.14 -6.80 -12.45
C ASN A 52 -5.09 -6.14 -11.46
N ILE A 53 -4.54 -5.34 -10.56
CA ILE A 53 -5.32 -4.70 -9.50
C ILE A 53 -5.32 -3.20 -9.74
N GLY A 54 -6.51 -2.62 -9.84
CA GLY A 54 -6.65 -1.19 -10.10
C GLY A 54 -6.22 -0.34 -8.91
N ILE A 55 -5.58 0.78 -9.22
CA ILE A 55 -5.19 1.76 -8.22
C ILE A 55 -6.43 2.41 -7.62
N GLN A 56 -6.44 2.55 -6.31
CA GLN A 56 -7.47 3.33 -5.62
C GLN A 56 -6.88 4.67 -5.18
N VAL A 57 -7.72 5.69 -5.19
CA VAL A 57 -7.27 7.04 -4.81
C VAL A 57 -7.13 7.11 -3.30
N LEU A 58 -5.94 7.48 -2.84
CA LEU A 58 -5.63 7.50 -1.41
C LEU A 58 -6.58 8.41 -0.62
N ASN A 59 -6.90 9.59 -1.17
CA ASN A 59 -7.76 10.55 -0.46
C ASN A 59 -9.15 10.03 -0.18
N ASP A 60 -9.61 9.06 -0.97
CA ASP A 60 -10.95 8.51 -0.84
C ASP A 60 -10.96 7.14 -0.14
N PHE A 61 -9.80 6.66 0.26
CA PHE A 61 -9.66 5.32 0.78
C PHE A 61 -9.99 5.25 2.28
N ASN A 62 -10.73 4.21 2.66
CA ASN A 62 -11.04 3.94 4.05
C ASN A 62 -10.13 2.80 4.54
N PHE A 63 -9.32 3.08 5.54
CA PHE A 63 -8.37 2.09 6.08
C PHE A 63 -8.99 1.05 7.01
N THR A 64 -10.28 1.12 7.25
CA THR A 64 -10.94 0.12 8.09
C THR A 64 -10.78 -1.27 7.49
N GLY A 65 -10.30 -2.23 8.28
CA GLY A 65 -10.10 -3.59 7.81
C GLY A 65 -8.74 -3.86 7.22
N VAL A 66 -7.90 -2.84 7.07
CA VAL A 66 -6.53 -3.02 6.61
C VAL A 66 -5.67 -3.54 7.75
N ASP A 67 -4.91 -4.60 7.50
CA ASP A 67 -4.03 -5.17 8.51
C ASP A 67 -2.65 -4.53 8.50
N PHE A 68 -2.08 -4.32 7.31
CA PHE A 68 -0.77 -3.70 7.15
C PHE A 68 -0.86 -2.58 6.13
N ALA A 69 -0.26 -1.46 6.43
CA ALA A 69 -0.20 -0.32 5.52
C ALA A 69 1.27 0.07 5.33
N PHE A 70 1.79 -0.18 4.13
CA PHE A 70 3.15 0.19 3.77
C PHE A 70 3.15 1.55 3.10
N PHE A 71 3.93 2.47 3.64
CA PHE A 71 4.00 3.83 3.11
C PHE A 71 5.32 4.04 2.36
N SER A 72 5.22 4.40 1.09
CA SER A 72 6.38 4.64 0.23
C SER A 72 6.22 5.88 -0.64
N ALA A 73 5.29 6.75 -0.29
CA ALA A 73 4.92 7.88 -1.15
C ALA A 73 5.58 9.21 -0.76
N GLY A 74 6.42 9.22 0.26
CA GLY A 74 7.09 10.43 0.72
C GLY A 74 6.63 10.86 2.09
N ALA A 75 7.44 11.70 2.73
CA ALA A 75 7.22 12.07 4.13
C ALA A 75 5.91 12.81 4.36
N SER A 76 5.52 13.71 3.45
CA SER A 76 4.30 14.48 3.66
C SER A 76 3.05 13.59 3.59
N VAL A 77 3.06 12.61 2.72
CA VAL A 77 1.96 11.65 2.64
C VAL A 77 1.90 10.80 3.90
N SER A 78 3.06 10.32 4.36
CA SER A 78 3.13 9.53 5.59
C SER A 78 2.62 10.31 6.79
N GLU A 79 3.04 11.57 6.93
CA GLU A 79 2.59 12.40 8.04
C GLU A 79 1.08 12.57 8.06
N GLN A 80 0.47 12.69 6.89
CA GLN A 80 -0.95 12.91 6.78
C GLN A 80 -1.76 11.63 6.99
N PHE A 81 -1.34 10.53 6.40
CA PHE A 81 -2.16 9.32 6.34
C PHE A 81 -1.75 8.21 7.30
N ALA A 82 -0.50 8.16 7.75
CA ALA A 82 -0.09 7.11 8.68
C ALA A 82 -0.90 7.13 9.98
N PRO A 83 -1.16 8.30 10.59
CA PRO A 83 -2.00 8.33 11.79
C PRO A 83 -3.42 7.83 11.52
N ILE A 84 -3.96 8.13 10.34
CA ILE A 84 -5.29 7.69 9.97
C ILE A 84 -5.33 6.15 9.85
N ALA A 85 -4.34 5.57 9.21
CA ALA A 85 -4.25 4.13 9.06
C ALA A 85 -4.08 3.46 10.42
N ALA A 86 -3.20 3.99 11.26
CA ALA A 86 -2.96 3.43 12.59
C ALA A 86 -4.21 3.49 13.45
N LYS A 87 -4.92 4.60 13.39
CA LYS A 87 -6.15 4.77 14.16
C LYS A 87 -7.24 3.81 13.72
N ALA A 88 -7.22 3.43 12.45
CA ALA A 88 -8.17 2.46 11.92
C ALA A 88 -7.80 1.01 12.25
N GLY A 89 -6.65 0.79 12.88
CA GLY A 89 -6.23 -0.53 13.33
C GLY A 89 -5.13 -1.17 12.50
N ALA A 90 -4.62 -0.50 11.48
CA ALA A 90 -3.57 -1.05 10.63
C ALA A 90 -2.20 -0.92 11.31
N ILE A 91 -1.35 -1.90 11.05
CA ILE A 91 0.07 -1.79 11.42
C ILE A 91 0.74 -0.99 10.30
N VAL A 92 1.28 0.16 10.67
CA VAL A 92 1.90 1.07 9.71
C VAL A 92 3.39 0.76 9.59
N ILE A 93 3.83 0.57 8.36
CA ILE A 93 5.25 0.37 8.06
C ILE A 93 5.65 1.47 7.08
N ASP A 94 6.48 2.40 7.55
CA ASP A 94 6.89 3.54 6.74
C ASP A 94 8.30 3.33 6.24
N ASN A 95 8.43 3.09 4.95
CA ASN A 95 9.71 2.87 4.29
C ASN A 95 10.28 4.14 3.66
N THR A 96 9.55 5.24 3.76
CA THR A 96 9.90 6.47 3.08
C THR A 96 11.32 6.94 3.40
N SER A 97 11.69 6.95 4.65
CA SER A 97 12.98 7.47 5.07
C SER A 97 14.13 6.49 4.86
N GLN A 98 13.84 5.25 4.53
CA GLN A 98 14.87 4.22 4.37
C GLN A 98 15.46 4.17 2.97
N PHE A 99 14.89 4.91 2.06
CA PHE A 99 15.28 4.87 0.65
C PHE A 99 15.84 6.20 0.16
N ARG A 100 16.53 6.86 1.01
CA ARG A 100 17.18 8.13 0.66
C ARG A 100 18.53 7.91 0.06
#